data_db4073e8f0a9ceeaa5e884dd09e26fef
#
_entry.id   db4073e8f0a9ceeaa5e884dd09e26fef
#
_cell.length_a   1.000
_cell.length_b   1.000
_cell.length_c   1.000
_cell.angle_alpha   90.00
_cell.angle_beta   90.00
_cell.angle_gamma   90.00
#
_symmetry.space_group_name_H-M   'P 1'
#
loop_
_entity.id
_entity.type
_entity.pdbx_description
1 polymer ?
#
loop_
_entity_poly.entity_id
_entity_poly.type
_entity_poly.pdbx_seq_one_letter_code
_entity_poly.pdbx_strand_id
1 'polypeptide(L)'
;MTPYPATLNAPATLTRRSAVLGMLGLAATPAWPAAASASGVWPVAAQVPGGVARLALGPSATPPDVFSGDVPVLVVGTASGWTALVGIPLSATPGQASVTVAWLESQPAPHTLGYTIRDKRYAEQQLKVEPRTVDLSASDLARFESERAHQQQVMATFNPVPPGQWATPAALRMRVPAPGRRSSSFGLRRVFNGQ
;
A
#
# COMPACT_ATOMS: atom_id res chain seq x y z
N MET A 1 -28.01 -70.45 -54.89
CA MET A 1 -28.35 -71.80 -54.36
C MET A 1 -28.26 -71.70 -52.87
N THR A 2 -29.41 -71.73 -52.23
CA THR A 2 -29.72 -72.03 -50.85
C THR A 2 -29.04 -73.31 -50.33
N PRO A 3 -29.05 -73.67 -48.99
CA PRO A 3 -29.86 -73.13 -47.88
C PRO A 3 -29.13 -73.01 -46.50
N TYR A 4 -29.85 -72.45 -45.56
CA TYR A 4 -29.91 -72.61 -44.10
C TYR A 4 -29.83 -74.08 -43.60
N PRO A 5 -29.62 -74.44 -42.30
CA PRO A 5 -30.36 -73.91 -41.12
C PRO A 5 -29.60 -73.78 -39.78
N ALA A 6 -30.16 -72.94 -38.93
CA ALA A 6 -30.64 -73.06 -37.55
C ALA A 6 -30.05 -74.12 -36.61
N THR A 7 -29.76 -73.65 -35.32
CA THR A 7 -30.47 -74.05 -34.10
C THR A 7 -29.87 -73.32 -32.87
N LEU A 8 -30.69 -72.60 -32.13
CA LEU A 8 -31.00 -72.54 -30.74
C LEU A 8 -30.04 -73.18 -29.70
N ASN A 9 -29.57 -72.39 -28.75
CA ASN A 9 -29.84 -72.66 -27.33
C ASN A 9 -29.41 -71.44 -26.42
N ALA A 10 -30.32 -70.88 -25.66
CA ALA A 10 -30.14 -70.22 -24.41
C ALA A 10 -30.34 -71.28 -23.29
N PRO A 11 -30.14 -70.97 -21.97
CA PRO A 11 -29.72 -69.77 -21.23
C PRO A 11 -28.67 -70.03 -20.13
N ALA A 12 -28.06 -69.02 -19.59
CA ALA A 12 -27.64 -69.05 -18.15
C ALA A 12 -27.43 -67.62 -17.62
N THR A 13 -28.34 -67.24 -16.77
CA THR A 13 -28.26 -66.07 -15.89
C THR A 13 -27.11 -66.19 -14.91
N LEU A 14 -26.21 -65.19 -14.88
CA LEU A 14 -25.25 -65.00 -13.80
C LEU A 14 -25.19 -63.52 -13.46
N THR A 15 -25.92 -63.22 -12.40
CA THR A 15 -25.86 -61.93 -11.66
C THR A 15 -24.47 -61.70 -11.14
N ARG A 16 -23.74 -60.75 -11.69
CA ARG A 16 -22.53 -60.19 -11.06
C ARG A 16 -22.82 -58.79 -10.56
N ARG A 17 -22.87 -58.68 -9.24
CA ARG A 17 -22.84 -57.40 -8.53
C ARG A 17 -21.48 -56.73 -8.81
N SER A 18 -21.49 -55.70 -9.64
CA SER A 18 -20.33 -54.85 -9.85
C SER A 18 -20.27 -53.84 -8.68
N ALA A 19 -19.34 -54.05 -7.77
CA ALA A 19 -18.96 -53.07 -6.78
C ALA A 19 -18.23 -51.91 -7.47
N VAL A 20 -18.85 -50.75 -7.56
CA VAL A 20 -18.21 -49.52 -8.01
C VAL A 20 -17.40 -49.00 -6.83
N LEU A 21 -16.07 -49.24 -6.82
CA LEU A 21 -15.14 -48.48 -5.97
C LEU A 21 -15.04 -47.09 -6.54
N GLY A 22 -15.71 -46.14 -5.89
CA GLY A 22 -15.50 -44.72 -6.11
C GLY A 22 -14.13 -44.31 -5.53
N MET A 23 -13.14 -44.09 -6.40
CA MET A 23 -11.92 -43.38 -6.03
C MET A 23 -12.29 -41.90 -5.81
N LEU A 24 -12.42 -41.49 -4.55
CA LEU A 24 -12.35 -40.07 -4.19
C LEU A 24 -10.92 -39.59 -4.44
N GLY A 25 -10.66 -38.97 -5.57
CA GLY A 25 -9.45 -38.19 -5.80
C GLY A 25 -9.45 -36.96 -4.91
N LEU A 26 -8.69 -36.99 -3.82
CA LEU A 26 -8.32 -35.78 -3.10
C LEU A 26 -7.49 -34.91 -4.06
N ALA A 27 -8.11 -33.88 -4.65
CA ALA A 27 -7.39 -32.81 -5.32
C ALA A 27 -6.66 -32.00 -4.23
N ALA A 28 -5.37 -32.31 -3.99
CA ALA A 28 -4.50 -31.47 -3.20
C ALA A 28 -4.29 -30.15 -3.97
N THR A 29 -5.03 -29.11 -3.59
CA THR A 29 -4.72 -27.75 -4.03
C THR A 29 -3.36 -27.38 -3.46
N PRO A 30 -2.39 -26.94 -4.29
CA PRO A 30 -1.14 -26.41 -3.76
C PRO A 30 -1.49 -25.19 -2.92
N ALA A 31 -1.35 -25.31 -1.61
CA ALA A 31 -1.38 -24.17 -0.72
C ALA A 31 -0.12 -23.35 -1.01
N TRP A 32 -0.29 -22.26 -1.76
CA TRP A 32 0.75 -21.24 -1.87
C TRP A 32 1.05 -20.75 -0.46
N PRO A 33 2.32 -20.78 -0.02
CA PRO A 33 2.65 -20.23 1.28
C PRO A 33 2.25 -18.75 1.23
N ALA A 34 1.22 -18.37 1.97
CA ALA A 34 0.94 -16.98 2.24
C ALA A 34 2.20 -16.43 2.90
N ALA A 35 2.93 -15.57 2.19
CA ALA A 35 4.08 -14.89 2.75
C ALA A 35 3.63 -14.27 4.06
N ALA A 36 4.17 -14.79 5.17
CA ALA A 36 3.89 -14.26 6.49
C ALA A 36 4.25 -12.77 6.44
N SER A 37 3.25 -11.93 6.36
CA SER A 37 3.42 -10.50 6.47
C SER A 37 4.13 -10.28 7.78
N ALA A 38 5.35 -9.77 7.74
CA ALA A 38 6.06 -9.26 8.91
C ALA A 38 5.23 -8.09 9.45
N SER A 39 4.15 -8.44 10.17
CA SER A 39 3.18 -7.53 10.72
C SER A 39 3.86 -6.75 11.85
N GLY A 40 4.18 -5.49 11.63
CA GLY A 40 4.64 -4.60 12.67
C GLY A 40 5.68 -3.56 12.26
N VAL A 41 6.34 -3.70 11.12
CA VAL A 41 7.36 -2.75 10.67
C VAL A 41 6.83 -1.82 9.58
N TRP A 42 5.99 -2.35 8.69
CA TRP A 42 5.42 -1.58 7.60
C TRP A 42 4.31 -0.63 8.08
N PRO A 43 4.26 0.60 7.55
CA PRO A 43 3.10 1.46 7.81
C PRO A 43 1.84 0.78 7.30
N VAL A 44 0.73 0.97 8.01
CA VAL A 44 -0.57 0.47 7.58
C VAL A 44 -0.92 1.11 6.24
N ALA A 45 -1.14 0.28 5.22
CA ALA A 45 -1.55 0.77 3.92
C ALA A 45 -2.97 1.36 4.00
N ALA A 46 -3.08 2.65 3.73
CA ALA A 46 -4.36 3.37 3.72
C ALA A 46 -4.31 4.42 2.62
N GLN A 47 -4.91 4.13 1.48
CA GLN A 47 -4.98 5.04 0.34
C GLN A 47 -6.14 6.03 0.55
N VAL A 48 -5.95 6.94 1.48
CA VAL A 48 -6.89 7.99 1.87
C VAL A 48 -6.11 9.27 2.17
N PRO A 49 -6.72 10.46 2.15
CA PRO A 49 -6.07 11.68 2.59
C PRO A 49 -5.41 11.51 3.96
N GLY A 50 -4.14 11.89 4.09
CA GLY A 50 -3.34 11.68 5.31
C GLY A 50 -2.84 10.26 5.52
N GLY A 51 -3.04 9.36 4.58
CA GLY A 51 -2.60 7.96 4.65
C GLY A 51 -1.30 7.69 3.88
N VAL A 52 -1.00 6.42 3.68
CA VAL A 52 0.16 5.94 2.94
C VAL A 52 -0.28 4.90 1.92
N ALA A 53 0.07 5.09 0.64
CA ALA A 53 -0.03 4.04 -0.36
C ALA A 53 1.26 3.20 -0.35
N ARG A 54 1.10 1.88 -0.39
CA ARG A 54 2.21 0.93 -0.56
C ARG A 54 2.09 0.34 -1.96
N LEU A 55 3.06 0.65 -2.82
CA LEU A 55 3.04 0.25 -4.22
C LEU A 55 4.18 -0.73 -4.47
N ALA A 56 3.85 -1.95 -4.86
CA ALA A 56 4.84 -2.95 -5.22
C ALA A 56 5.50 -2.58 -6.55
N LEU A 57 6.84 -2.59 -6.59
CA LEU A 57 7.64 -2.24 -7.77
C LEU A 57 8.23 -3.48 -8.45
N GLY A 58 8.19 -4.64 -7.77
CA GLY A 58 8.79 -5.87 -8.26
C GLY A 58 10.29 -6.00 -7.95
N PRO A 59 10.95 -7.05 -8.48
CA PRO A 59 12.37 -7.31 -8.27
C PRO A 59 13.24 -6.42 -9.18
N SER A 60 14.37 -5.96 -8.65
CA SER A 60 15.44 -5.26 -9.39
C SER A 60 16.73 -5.35 -8.58
N ALA A 61 17.89 -5.36 -9.23
CA ALA A 61 19.19 -5.37 -8.56
C ALA A 61 19.39 -4.14 -7.67
N THR A 62 18.90 -2.99 -8.13
CA THR A 62 18.92 -1.72 -7.42
C THR A 62 17.50 -1.18 -7.23
N PRO A 63 17.22 -0.37 -6.18
CA PRO A 63 15.92 0.24 -6.02
C PRO A 63 15.61 1.17 -7.19
N PRO A 64 14.40 1.11 -7.76
CA PRO A 64 13.95 2.10 -8.73
C PRO A 64 13.84 3.48 -8.10
N ASP A 65 14.13 4.53 -8.87
CA ASP A 65 13.77 5.89 -8.50
C ASP A 65 12.27 6.10 -8.72
N VAL A 66 11.59 6.62 -7.70
CA VAL A 66 10.15 6.88 -7.74
C VAL A 66 9.88 8.32 -7.35
N PHE A 67 9.00 8.98 -8.12
CA PHE A 67 8.63 10.36 -7.88
C PHE A 67 7.12 10.55 -7.84
N SER A 68 6.66 11.39 -6.91
CA SER A 68 5.30 11.93 -6.89
C SER A 68 5.36 13.39 -7.33
N GLY A 69 5.08 13.66 -8.60
CA GLY A 69 5.51 14.91 -9.23
C GLY A 69 7.03 15.02 -9.21
N ASP A 70 7.56 16.09 -8.63
CA ASP A 70 9.02 16.30 -8.50
C ASP A 70 9.58 15.83 -7.15
N VAL A 71 8.73 15.25 -6.29
CA VAL A 71 9.12 14.83 -4.94
C VAL A 71 9.57 13.39 -4.94
N PRO A 72 10.83 13.08 -4.52
CA PRO A 72 11.30 11.71 -4.40
C PRO A 72 10.48 10.91 -3.37
N VAL A 73 10.16 9.68 -3.70
CA VAL A 73 9.38 8.76 -2.86
C VAL A 73 10.31 7.75 -2.21
N LEU A 74 10.10 7.47 -0.93
CA LEU A 74 10.86 6.44 -0.21
C LEU A 74 10.59 5.05 -0.80
N VAL A 75 11.64 4.41 -1.30
CA VAL A 75 11.62 3.02 -1.78
C VAL A 75 12.34 2.14 -0.77
N VAL A 76 11.68 1.06 -0.37
CA VAL A 76 12.12 0.14 0.69
C VAL A 76 12.03 -1.29 0.19
N GLY A 77 13.03 -2.10 0.44
CA GLY A 77 13.01 -3.51 0.05
C GLY A 77 14.38 -4.13 -0.09
N THR A 78 14.45 -5.12 -0.96
CA THR A 78 15.66 -5.84 -1.35
C THR A 78 15.57 -6.17 -2.84
N ALA A 79 16.64 -6.72 -3.42
CA ALA A 79 16.65 -7.13 -4.82
C ALA A 79 15.52 -8.11 -5.21
N SER A 80 14.96 -8.85 -4.26
CA SER A 80 13.81 -9.74 -4.48
C SER A 80 12.46 -9.01 -4.60
N GLY A 81 12.38 -7.75 -4.16
CA GLY A 81 11.18 -6.94 -4.28
C GLY A 81 11.29 -5.60 -3.58
N TRP A 82 10.96 -4.55 -4.31
CA TRP A 82 10.92 -3.17 -3.85
C TRP A 82 9.49 -2.68 -3.66
N THR A 83 9.30 -1.77 -2.74
CA THR A 83 8.00 -1.15 -2.43
C THR A 83 8.19 0.35 -2.28
N ALA A 84 7.42 1.14 -3.03
CA ALA A 84 7.33 2.57 -2.82
C ALA A 84 6.33 2.88 -1.70
N LEU A 85 6.72 3.78 -0.79
CA LEU A 85 5.88 4.30 0.29
C LEU A 85 5.48 5.74 -0.03
N VAL A 86 4.30 5.90 -0.59
CA VAL A 86 3.79 7.21 -1.02
C VAL A 86 2.97 7.82 0.10
N GLY A 87 3.45 8.91 0.70
CA GLY A 87 2.67 9.71 1.63
C GLY A 87 1.58 10.48 0.89
N ILE A 88 0.33 10.35 1.33
CA ILE A 88 -0.81 11.06 0.75
C ILE A 88 -1.10 12.28 1.61
N PRO A 89 -0.99 13.51 1.08
CA PRO A 89 -1.29 14.71 1.85
C PRO A 89 -2.69 14.67 2.46
N LEU A 90 -2.86 15.28 3.64
CA LEU A 90 -4.18 15.38 4.27
C LEU A 90 -5.16 16.22 3.42
N SER A 91 -4.63 17.15 2.64
CA SER A 91 -5.37 17.98 1.69
C SER A 91 -5.66 17.30 0.33
N ALA A 92 -5.22 16.05 0.14
CA ALA A 92 -5.44 15.36 -1.12
C ALA A 92 -6.92 15.13 -1.39
N THR A 93 -7.35 15.36 -2.63
CA THR A 93 -8.71 15.07 -3.08
C THR A 93 -8.83 13.59 -3.42
N PRO A 94 -9.92 12.91 -3.03
CA PRO A 94 -10.21 11.56 -3.49
C PRO A 94 -10.24 11.46 -5.00
N GLY A 95 -9.72 10.36 -5.55
CA GLY A 95 -9.62 10.15 -7.00
C GLY A 95 -8.41 9.32 -7.39
N GLN A 96 -8.09 9.32 -8.69
CA GLN A 96 -6.91 8.65 -9.22
C GLN A 96 -5.67 9.50 -8.97
N ALA A 97 -4.61 8.85 -8.54
CA ALA A 97 -3.29 9.44 -8.36
C ALA A 97 -2.23 8.50 -8.92
N SER A 98 -1.04 9.00 -9.15
CA SER A 98 0.04 8.20 -9.72
C SER A 98 1.41 8.67 -9.25
N VAL A 99 2.38 7.78 -9.40
CA VAL A 99 3.81 8.06 -9.27
C VAL A 99 4.52 7.68 -10.55
N THR A 100 5.63 8.34 -10.83
CA THR A 100 6.53 7.98 -11.93
C THR A 100 7.62 7.05 -11.37
N VAL A 101 7.81 5.91 -12.01
CA VAL A 101 8.84 4.92 -11.67
C VAL A 101 9.89 4.92 -12.76
N ALA A 102 11.14 5.22 -12.41
CA ALA A 102 12.28 5.10 -13.28
C ALA A 102 13.11 3.87 -12.92
N TRP A 103 13.42 3.00 -13.90
CA TRP A 103 14.25 1.82 -13.72
C TRP A 103 15.66 2.13 -14.25
N LEU A 104 16.65 1.99 -13.39
CA LEU A 104 18.03 2.38 -13.74
C LEU A 104 18.71 1.45 -14.76
N GLU A 105 18.30 0.18 -14.86
CA GLU A 105 19.07 -0.80 -15.65
C GLU A 105 18.26 -1.55 -16.72
N SER A 106 16.96 -1.71 -16.58
CA SER A 106 16.20 -2.66 -17.41
C SER A 106 15.10 -2.07 -18.26
N GLN A 107 14.68 -0.83 -18.01
CA GLN A 107 13.67 -0.16 -18.81
C GLN A 107 14.13 1.23 -19.25
N PRO A 108 14.23 1.48 -20.57
CA PRO A 108 14.76 2.74 -21.09
C PRO A 108 13.81 3.94 -20.89
N ALA A 109 12.57 3.71 -20.50
CA ALA A 109 11.58 4.77 -20.29
C ALA A 109 10.90 4.67 -18.92
N PRO A 110 10.76 5.78 -18.20
CA PRO A 110 9.94 5.84 -17.00
C PRO A 110 8.50 5.44 -17.30
N HIS A 111 7.85 4.76 -16.35
CA HIS A 111 6.44 4.42 -16.44
C HIS A 111 5.66 4.94 -15.25
N THR A 112 4.35 5.06 -15.43
CA THR A 112 3.44 5.57 -14.40
C THR A 112 2.76 4.41 -13.68
N LEU A 113 2.82 4.43 -12.34
CA LEU A 113 2.11 3.49 -11.48
C LEU A 113 0.97 4.21 -10.76
N GLY A 114 -0.28 3.84 -11.11
CA GLY A 114 -1.49 4.45 -10.57
C GLY A 114 -1.94 3.84 -9.25
N TYR A 115 -2.63 4.65 -8.44
CA TYR A 115 -3.36 4.20 -7.25
C TYR A 115 -4.59 5.08 -7.03
N THR A 116 -5.53 4.62 -6.18
CA THR A 116 -6.79 5.35 -5.94
C THR A 116 -6.83 5.89 -4.52
N ILE A 117 -7.00 7.19 -4.37
CA ILE A 117 -7.25 7.84 -3.09
C ILE A 117 -8.76 7.77 -2.81
N ARG A 118 -9.14 7.04 -1.75
CA ARG A 118 -10.53 6.91 -1.31
C ARG A 118 -10.89 8.03 -0.34
N ASP A 119 -12.17 8.36 -0.25
CA ASP A 119 -12.65 9.33 0.73
C ASP A 119 -12.43 8.84 2.17
N LYS A 120 -12.12 9.78 3.06
CA LYS A 120 -12.04 9.55 4.50
C LYS A 120 -12.44 10.80 5.26
N ARG A 121 -13.45 10.66 6.10
CA ARG A 121 -13.83 11.69 7.04
C ARG A 121 -13.06 11.57 8.34
N TYR A 122 -12.53 12.68 8.79
CA TYR A 122 -11.87 12.80 10.09
C TYR A 122 -12.78 13.47 11.09
N ALA A 123 -12.60 13.14 12.38
CA ALA A 123 -13.34 13.79 13.45
C ALA A 123 -13.01 15.30 13.50
N GLU A 124 -14.00 16.08 13.90
CA GLU A 124 -13.89 17.52 14.05
C GLU A 124 -14.11 17.92 15.51
N GLN A 125 -13.31 18.84 16.00
CA GLN A 125 -13.41 19.40 17.34
C GLN A 125 -13.61 20.90 17.23
N GLN A 126 -14.74 21.38 17.72
CA GLN A 126 -15.02 22.82 17.83
C GLN A 126 -14.41 23.35 19.13
N LEU A 127 -13.62 24.39 19.01
CA LEU A 127 -12.95 25.04 20.15
C LEU A 127 -13.32 26.50 20.20
N LYS A 128 -13.69 26.96 21.40
CA LYS A 128 -13.84 28.39 21.70
C LYS A 128 -12.58 28.87 22.38
N VAL A 129 -11.93 29.84 21.77
CA VAL A 129 -10.68 30.45 22.28
C VAL A 129 -10.78 31.97 22.21
N GLU A 130 -9.95 32.66 22.99
CA GLU A 130 -9.86 34.12 22.91
C GLU A 130 -9.43 34.57 21.49
N PRO A 131 -10.04 35.63 20.93
CA PRO A 131 -9.72 36.10 19.56
C PRO A 131 -8.20 36.29 19.31
N ARG A 132 -7.49 36.85 20.25
CA ARG A 132 -6.02 37.05 20.13
C ARG A 132 -5.20 35.76 19.93
N THR A 133 -5.80 34.59 20.19
CA THR A 133 -5.13 33.32 19.98
C THR A 133 -5.25 32.87 18.52
N VAL A 134 -6.19 33.40 17.78
CA VAL A 134 -6.46 33.06 16.37
C VAL A 134 -6.07 34.22 15.45
N ASP A 135 -6.37 35.44 15.86
CA ASP A 135 -6.07 36.65 15.09
C ASP A 135 -4.67 37.18 15.51
N LEU A 136 -3.69 36.96 14.65
CA LEU A 136 -2.32 37.36 14.88
C LEU A 136 -2.17 38.91 14.80
N SER A 137 -1.34 39.49 15.65
CA SER A 137 -0.90 40.88 15.46
C SER A 137 -0.11 41.02 14.14
N ALA A 138 0.03 42.23 13.60
CA ALA A 138 0.81 42.46 12.40
C ALA A 138 2.26 41.97 12.50
N SER A 139 2.87 42.16 13.70
CA SER A 139 4.24 41.68 13.98
C SER A 139 4.33 40.16 14.03
N ASP A 140 3.35 39.49 14.64
CA ASP A 140 3.32 38.04 14.74
C ASP A 140 3.02 37.41 13.38
N LEU A 141 2.18 38.05 12.56
CA LEU A 141 1.93 37.62 11.20
C LEU A 141 3.19 37.67 10.34
N ALA A 142 3.91 38.77 10.36
CA ALA A 142 5.17 38.93 9.62
C ALA A 142 6.21 37.90 10.05
N ARG A 143 6.31 37.62 11.36
CA ARG A 143 7.18 36.57 11.91
C ARG A 143 6.73 35.18 11.41
N PHE A 144 5.45 34.86 11.48
CA PHE A 144 4.89 33.59 11.00
C PHE A 144 5.19 33.37 9.52
N GLU A 145 5.01 34.37 8.66
CA GLU A 145 5.29 34.28 7.25
C GLU A 145 6.78 33.99 6.97
N SER A 146 7.68 34.67 7.68
CA SER A 146 9.11 34.43 7.56
C SER A 146 9.50 33.01 8.04
N GLU A 147 8.99 32.58 9.19
CA GLU A 147 9.24 31.24 9.72
C GLU A 147 8.66 30.15 8.82
N ARG A 148 7.49 30.38 8.25
CA ARG A 148 6.84 29.46 7.30
C ARG A 148 7.67 29.26 6.02
N ALA A 149 8.19 30.33 5.46
CA ALA A 149 9.05 30.26 4.28
C ALA A 149 10.33 29.45 4.58
N HIS A 150 10.96 29.70 5.71
CA HIS A 150 12.14 28.95 6.16
C HIS A 150 11.82 27.46 6.38
N GLN A 151 10.71 27.13 7.04
CA GLN A 151 10.27 25.75 7.25
C GLN A 151 10.03 25.03 5.92
N GLN A 152 9.38 25.66 4.95
CA GLN A 152 9.16 25.10 3.63
C GLN A 152 10.49 24.76 2.92
N GLN A 153 11.47 25.65 2.99
CA GLN A 153 12.80 25.45 2.42
C GLN A 153 13.51 24.25 3.07
N VAL A 154 13.50 24.18 4.41
CA VAL A 154 14.11 23.09 5.16
C VAL A 154 13.43 21.75 4.83
N MET A 155 12.10 21.71 4.79
CA MET A 155 11.33 20.50 4.48
C MET A 155 11.47 20.05 3.04
N ALA A 156 11.82 20.93 2.11
CA ALA A 156 12.11 20.57 0.72
C ALA A 156 13.52 19.98 0.52
N THR A 157 14.34 19.93 1.58
CA THR A 157 15.69 19.40 1.49
C THR A 157 15.68 17.89 1.58
N PHE A 158 16.22 17.22 0.55
CA PHE A 158 16.40 15.78 0.50
C PHE A 158 17.89 15.45 0.65
N ASN A 159 18.20 14.54 1.56
CA ASN A 159 19.53 13.96 1.63
C ASN A 159 19.62 12.76 0.70
N PRO A 160 20.54 12.75 -0.27
CA PRO A 160 20.71 11.60 -1.14
C PRO A 160 21.16 10.39 -0.31
N VAL A 161 20.59 9.24 -0.60
CA VAL A 161 21.02 7.98 0.01
C VAL A 161 22.37 7.60 -0.62
N PRO A 162 23.41 7.32 0.19
CA PRO A 162 24.69 6.90 -0.36
C PRO A 162 24.55 5.64 -1.24
N PRO A 163 25.30 5.51 -2.33
CA PRO A 163 25.28 4.33 -3.18
C PRO A 163 25.51 3.04 -2.37
N GLY A 164 24.66 2.02 -2.61
CA GLY A 164 24.72 0.74 -1.90
C GLY A 164 24.08 0.72 -0.51
N GLN A 165 23.58 1.84 -0.01
CA GLN A 165 22.84 1.92 1.26
C GLN A 165 21.34 2.09 0.98
N TRP A 166 20.63 0.98 0.81
CA TRP A 166 19.19 1.02 0.54
C TRP A 166 18.38 0.97 1.84
N ALA A 167 17.24 1.65 1.83
CA ALA A 167 16.30 1.55 2.94
C ALA A 167 15.71 0.13 3.00
N THR A 168 15.88 -0.53 4.14
CA THR A 168 15.27 -1.83 4.42
C THR A 168 14.02 -1.68 5.27
N PRO A 169 13.12 -2.68 5.34
CA PRO A 169 11.97 -2.62 6.24
C PRO A 169 12.33 -2.32 7.70
N ALA A 170 13.52 -2.70 8.15
CA ALA A 170 13.98 -2.38 9.51
C ALA A 170 14.12 -0.87 9.77
N ALA A 171 14.43 -0.09 8.73
CA ALA A 171 14.52 1.38 8.83
C ALA A 171 13.16 2.06 9.10
N LEU A 172 12.05 1.36 8.86
CA LEU A 172 10.70 1.86 9.15
C LEU A 172 10.29 1.69 10.62
N ARG A 173 11.13 1.10 11.43
CA ARG A 173 10.84 0.84 12.84
C ARG A 173 10.91 2.13 13.64
N MET A 174 9.76 2.63 14.06
CA MET A 174 9.65 3.83 14.89
C MET A 174 9.57 3.46 16.37
N ARG A 175 10.13 4.32 17.22
CA ARG A 175 10.00 4.23 18.68
C ARG A 175 9.00 5.28 19.16
N VAL A 176 8.26 4.95 20.22
CA VAL A 176 7.43 5.95 20.91
C VAL A 176 8.38 6.99 21.50
N PRO A 177 8.25 8.30 21.13
CA PRO A 177 9.24 9.32 21.51
C PRO A 177 9.21 9.65 23.01
N ALA A 178 8.06 9.53 23.65
CA ALA A 178 7.87 9.78 25.07
C ALA A 178 6.82 8.85 25.67
N PRO A 179 6.99 8.40 26.91
CA PRO A 179 5.94 7.68 27.62
C PRO A 179 4.79 8.64 27.94
N GLY A 180 3.57 8.10 28.03
CA GLY A 180 2.41 8.87 28.46
C GLY A 180 1.17 8.66 27.62
N ARG A 181 0.11 9.37 27.97
CA ARG A 181 -1.18 9.32 27.26
C ARG A 181 -1.11 10.14 25.97
N ARG A 182 -1.65 9.61 24.89
CA ARG A 182 -1.79 10.37 23.63
C ARG A 182 -2.76 11.54 23.81
N SER A 183 -2.39 12.71 23.33
CA SER A 183 -3.21 13.94 23.43
C SER A 183 -4.35 13.95 22.41
N SER A 184 -4.11 13.48 21.19
CA SER A 184 -5.09 13.44 20.11
C SER A 184 -4.72 12.39 19.07
N SER A 185 -5.69 12.00 18.23
CA SER A 185 -5.45 11.16 17.06
C SER A 185 -5.01 11.99 15.86
N PHE A 186 -4.27 11.35 14.95
CA PHE A 186 -3.93 11.98 13.66
C PHE A 186 -5.19 12.30 12.85
N GLY A 187 -5.19 13.46 12.19
CA GLY A 187 -6.29 13.90 11.31
C GLY A 187 -7.45 14.58 12.03
N LEU A 188 -7.41 14.73 13.37
CA LEU A 188 -8.42 15.51 14.08
C LEU A 188 -8.38 16.97 13.59
N ARG A 189 -9.45 17.40 12.92
CA ARG A 189 -9.63 18.79 12.51
C ARG A 189 -10.09 19.62 13.70
N ARG A 190 -9.41 20.73 13.95
CA ARG A 190 -9.78 21.70 14.97
C ARG A 190 -10.32 22.96 14.31
N VAL A 191 -11.50 23.38 14.72
CA VAL A 191 -12.18 24.57 14.25
C VAL A 191 -12.24 25.54 15.41
N PHE A 192 -11.60 26.69 15.27
CA PHE A 192 -11.51 27.70 16.30
C PHE A 192 -12.55 28.80 16.02
N ASN A 193 -13.46 29.05 16.97
CA ASN A 193 -14.49 30.07 16.85
C ASN A 193 -15.35 29.98 15.57
N GLY A 194 -15.49 28.76 15.00
CA GLY A 194 -16.27 28.53 13.80
C GLY A 194 -15.52 28.73 12.48
N GLN A 195 -14.18 28.91 12.53
CA GLN A 195 -13.31 29.07 11.36
C GLN A 195 -12.36 27.88 11.18
#